data_eb9779cc300890a11f3501ef6dd233ec
#
_entry.id   eb9779cc300890a11f3501ef6dd233ec
#
_cell.length_a   1.000
_cell.length_b   1.000
_cell.length_c   1.000
_cell.angle_alpha   90.00
_cell.angle_beta   90.00
_cell.angle_gamma   90.00
#
_symmetry.space_group_name_H-M   'P 1'
#
loop_
_entity.id
_entity.type
_entity.pdbx_description
1 polymer ?
#
loop_
_entity_poly.entity_id
_entity_poly.type
_entity_poly.pdbx_seq_one_letter_code
_entity_poly.pdbx_strand_id
1 'polypeptide(L)'
;INELAERANIDPFTFRLNHLKDQRAINVLKKLQQVMGKDTTEEEQMGKGIGFARYKNSAAYCAIGVLLTVTEAAKVLLHHAYIVCDAGEIVDPEGVRAQLEGGFIQAASWTLYEQVLYERDGIVSRDWDTYPIITFDNIPKMHTYLIENPGKPYLGAGEGAAGPTAAAISNALKDATGLSLRKMPFNSDAIMA
;
A
#
# COMPACT_ATOMS: atom_id res chain seq x y z
N ILE A 1 -7.54 9.44 6.46
CA ILE A 1 -7.81 10.41 5.39
C ILE A 1 -8.98 9.95 4.52
N ASN A 2 -9.01 8.70 4.02
CA ASN A 2 -10.13 8.22 3.20
C ASN A 2 -11.49 8.37 3.89
N GLU A 3 -11.61 8.05 5.16
CA GLU A 3 -12.84 8.23 5.94
C GLU A 3 -13.28 9.70 6.07
N LEU A 4 -12.31 10.61 6.11
CA LEU A 4 -12.62 12.05 6.09
C LEU A 4 -13.10 12.50 4.70
N ALA A 5 -12.48 11.97 3.65
CA ALA A 5 -12.88 12.21 2.27
C ALA A 5 -14.32 11.71 2.03
N GLU A 6 -14.63 10.50 2.47
CA GLU A 6 -15.95 9.89 2.42
C GLU A 6 -17.00 10.74 3.15
N ARG A 7 -16.73 11.17 4.40
CA ARG A 7 -17.62 12.05 5.17
C ARG A 7 -17.84 13.41 4.52
N ALA A 8 -16.82 13.89 3.80
CA ALA A 8 -16.91 15.14 3.04
C ALA A 8 -17.55 14.95 1.65
N ASN A 9 -17.85 13.71 1.25
CA ASN A 9 -18.32 13.35 -0.08
C ASN A 9 -17.36 13.86 -1.19
N ILE A 10 -16.06 13.70 -0.97
CA ILE A 10 -14.98 14.11 -1.87
C ILE A 10 -14.14 12.89 -2.22
N ASP A 11 -13.74 12.77 -3.49
CA ASP A 11 -12.82 11.73 -3.95
C ASP A 11 -11.53 11.72 -3.11
N PRO A 12 -10.99 10.53 -2.70
CA PRO A 12 -9.81 10.43 -1.84
C PRO A 12 -8.53 11.09 -2.38
N PHE A 13 -8.31 11.11 -3.70
CA PHE A 13 -7.19 11.85 -4.30
C PHE A 13 -7.43 13.36 -4.19
N THR A 14 -8.59 13.81 -4.60
CA THR A 14 -9.00 15.22 -4.55
C THR A 14 -8.92 15.76 -3.13
N PHE A 15 -9.41 14.99 -2.13
CA PHE A 15 -9.32 15.38 -0.74
C PHE A 15 -7.88 15.61 -0.29
N ARG A 16 -6.96 14.68 -0.64
CA ARG A 16 -5.53 14.82 -0.30
C ARG A 16 -4.90 16.03 -0.99
N LEU A 17 -5.15 16.18 -2.28
CA LEU A 17 -4.58 17.28 -3.08
C LEU A 17 -5.03 18.66 -2.58
N ASN A 18 -6.27 18.78 -2.11
CA ASN A 18 -6.79 20.03 -1.54
C ASN A 18 -6.15 20.43 -0.20
N HIS A 19 -5.59 19.45 0.54
CA HIS A 19 -5.00 19.70 1.87
C HIS A 19 -3.48 19.69 1.89
N LEU A 20 -2.82 19.32 0.80
CA LEU A 20 -1.36 19.31 0.68
C LEU A 20 -0.84 20.64 0.12
N LYS A 21 0.28 21.11 0.71
CA LYS A 21 1.03 22.29 0.24
C LYS A 21 2.37 21.92 -0.38
N ASP A 22 2.92 20.75 -0.03
CA ASP A 22 4.20 20.26 -0.54
C ASP A 22 4.05 19.79 -1.99
N GLN A 23 4.71 20.48 -2.93
CA GLN A 23 4.60 20.21 -4.35
C GLN A 23 5.10 18.81 -4.72
N ARG A 24 6.11 18.26 -4.02
CA ARG A 24 6.62 16.91 -4.27
C ARG A 24 5.59 15.85 -3.86
N ALA A 25 4.93 16.02 -2.72
CA ALA A 25 3.82 15.19 -2.30
C ALA A 25 2.65 15.23 -3.30
N ILE A 26 2.31 16.44 -3.79
CA ILE A 26 1.27 16.64 -4.81
C ILE A 26 1.63 15.91 -6.10
N ASN A 27 2.88 16.02 -6.57
CA ASN A 27 3.35 15.39 -7.81
C ASN A 27 3.27 13.85 -7.73
N VAL A 28 3.67 13.26 -6.59
CA VAL A 28 3.62 11.82 -6.36
C VAL A 28 2.15 11.32 -6.40
N LEU A 29 1.24 12.02 -5.75
CA LEU A 29 -0.19 11.65 -5.75
C LEU A 29 -0.85 11.85 -7.12
N LYS A 30 -0.55 12.94 -7.83
CA LYS A 30 -1.06 13.15 -9.20
C LYS A 30 -0.57 12.08 -10.16
N LYS A 31 0.72 11.67 -10.02
CA LYS A 31 1.25 10.57 -10.83
C LYS A 31 0.55 9.26 -10.52
N LEU A 32 0.30 8.95 -9.23
CA LEU A 32 -0.44 7.76 -8.84
C LEU A 32 -1.86 7.78 -9.43
N GLN A 33 -2.58 8.88 -9.30
CA GLN A 33 -3.92 9.06 -9.89
C GLN A 33 -3.92 8.83 -11.40
N GLN A 34 -2.91 9.37 -12.11
CA GLN A 34 -2.76 9.20 -13.56
C GLN A 34 -2.54 7.74 -13.98
N VAL A 35 -1.72 6.98 -13.21
CA VAL A 35 -1.38 5.60 -13.59
C VAL A 35 -2.45 4.60 -13.19
N MET A 36 -3.17 4.84 -12.10
CA MET A 36 -4.35 4.06 -11.70
C MET A 36 -5.60 4.35 -12.56
N GLY A 37 -5.72 5.54 -13.13
CA GLY A 37 -6.88 5.92 -13.96
C GLY A 37 -6.84 5.37 -15.39
N LYS A 38 -5.90 4.47 -15.72
CA LYS A 38 -5.82 3.77 -17.02
C LYS A 38 -6.50 2.39 -16.98
N ASP A 39 -7.30 2.18 -15.96
CA ASP A 39 -7.92 0.91 -15.64
C ASP A 39 -8.80 0.35 -16.77
N THR A 40 -8.78 -0.96 -16.92
CA THR A 40 -9.66 -1.71 -17.82
C THR A 40 -10.98 -2.03 -17.11
N THR A 41 -11.99 -2.48 -17.88
CA THR A 41 -13.31 -2.87 -17.35
C THR A 41 -13.24 -3.99 -16.30
N GLU A 42 -12.22 -4.86 -16.35
CA GLU A 42 -12.00 -5.90 -15.35
C GLU A 42 -11.61 -5.32 -13.99
N GLU A 43 -10.87 -4.21 -13.99
CA GLU A 43 -10.42 -3.53 -12.78
C GLU A 43 -11.53 -2.69 -12.11
N GLU A 44 -12.61 -2.38 -12.81
CA GLU A 44 -13.76 -1.65 -12.25
C GLU A 44 -14.49 -2.43 -11.15
N GLN A 45 -14.38 -3.77 -11.15
CA GLN A 45 -14.99 -4.64 -10.14
C GLN A 45 -14.10 -4.89 -8.93
N MET A 46 -12.88 -4.36 -8.91
CA MET A 46 -11.92 -4.54 -7.82
C MET A 46 -12.04 -3.39 -6.82
N GLY A 47 -11.84 -3.72 -5.54
CA GLY A 47 -11.67 -2.70 -4.52
C GLY A 47 -10.39 -1.90 -4.74
N LYS A 48 -10.49 -0.58 -4.70
CA LYS A 48 -9.41 0.37 -4.96
C LYS A 48 -9.02 1.11 -3.69
N GLY A 49 -7.74 1.12 -3.35
CA GLY A 49 -7.26 1.84 -2.17
C GLY A 49 -5.96 2.57 -2.43
N ILE A 50 -5.80 3.71 -1.77
CA ILE A 50 -4.59 4.52 -1.86
C ILE A 50 -4.01 4.81 -0.49
N GLY A 51 -2.68 4.84 -0.42
CA GLY A 51 -1.91 5.29 0.74
C GLY A 51 -0.83 6.28 0.31
N PHE A 52 -0.45 7.18 1.18
CA PHE A 52 0.64 8.12 0.96
C PHE A 52 1.39 8.38 2.26
N ALA A 53 2.71 8.41 2.17
CA ALA A 53 3.58 8.84 3.27
C ALA A 53 4.82 9.57 2.75
N ARG A 54 5.37 10.45 3.59
CA ARG A 54 6.75 10.88 3.50
C ARG A 54 7.55 10.11 4.55
N TYR A 55 8.45 9.25 4.09
CA TYR A 55 9.21 8.37 4.97
C TYR A 55 10.00 9.19 5.99
N LYS A 56 9.86 8.83 7.29
CA LYS A 56 10.45 9.56 8.43
C LYS A 56 10.20 11.08 8.43
N ASN A 57 9.17 11.56 7.73
CA ASN A 57 8.87 13.00 7.54
C ASN A 57 9.98 13.84 6.87
N SER A 58 11.08 13.23 6.47
CA SER A 58 12.25 13.91 5.88
C SER A 58 12.86 13.22 4.68
N ALA A 59 12.54 11.94 4.46
CA ALA A 59 13.06 11.12 3.37
C ALA A 59 12.09 11.04 2.18
N ALA A 60 12.12 9.94 1.41
CA ALA A 60 11.35 9.79 0.17
C ALA A 60 9.83 9.94 0.37
N TYR A 61 9.19 10.50 -0.65
CA TYR A 61 7.75 10.57 -0.78
C TYR A 61 7.28 9.32 -1.53
N CYS A 62 6.33 8.59 -0.97
CA CYS A 62 5.82 7.39 -1.60
C CYS A 62 4.29 7.35 -1.53
N ALA A 63 3.66 7.10 -2.68
CA ALA A 63 2.24 6.80 -2.77
C ALA A 63 2.05 5.40 -3.33
N ILE A 64 1.13 4.67 -2.72
CA ILE A 64 0.76 3.30 -3.08
C ILE A 64 -0.70 3.27 -3.49
N GLY A 65 -0.98 2.62 -4.62
CA GLY A 65 -2.32 2.22 -5.04
C GLY A 65 -2.44 0.71 -5.07
N VAL A 66 -3.55 0.17 -4.62
CA VAL A 66 -3.82 -1.26 -4.61
C VAL A 66 -5.16 -1.55 -5.24
N LEU A 67 -5.21 -2.58 -6.09
CA LEU A 67 -6.43 -3.21 -6.57
C LEU A 67 -6.49 -4.63 -6.02
N LEU A 68 -7.60 -4.98 -5.39
CA LEU A 68 -7.80 -6.29 -4.78
C LEU A 68 -9.24 -6.77 -4.90
N THR A 69 -9.43 -8.06 -4.74
CA THR A 69 -10.75 -8.67 -4.52
C THR A 69 -10.74 -9.47 -3.23
N VAL A 70 -11.93 -9.74 -2.70
CA VAL A 70 -12.14 -10.62 -1.55
C VAL A 70 -13.03 -11.76 -1.99
N THR A 71 -12.55 -12.99 -1.79
CA THR A 71 -13.32 -14.20 -2.16
C THR A 71 -14.45 -14.45 -1.18
N GLU A 72 -15.40 -15.36 -1.53
CA GLU A 72 -16.45 -15.82 -0.62
C GLU A 72 -15.93 -16.43 0.68
N ALA A 73 -14.71 -17.01 0.66
CA ALA A 73 -14.01 -17.50 1.83
C ALA A 73 -13.24 -16.40 2.60
N ALA A 74 -13.55 -15.12 2.30
CA ALA A 74 -12.90 -13.95 2.88
C ALA A 74 -11.36 -13.88 2.68
N LYS A 75 -10.83 -14.55 1.65
CA LYS A 75 -9.42 -14.46 1.30
C LYS A 75 -9.19 -13.20 0.45
N VAL A 76 -8.22 -12.39 0.83
CA VAL A 76 -7.79 -11.22 0.07
C VAL A 76 -6.87 -11.64 -1.06
N LEU A 77 -7.19 -11.21 -2.29
CA LEU A 77 -6.38 -11.41 -3.48
C LEU A 77 -5.90 -10.06 -3.99
N LEU A 78 -4.60 -9.82 -3.91
CA LEU A 78 -3.96 -8.63 -4.46
C LEU A 78 -3.73 -8.83 -5.96
N HIS A 79 -4.28 -7.96 -6.80
CA HIS A 79 -4.14 -8.06 -8.27
C HIS A 79 -3.07 -7.09 -8.79
N HIS A 80 -3.15 -5.82 -8.41
CA HIS A 80 -2.23 -4.79 -8.86
C HIS A 80 -1.74 -3.94 -7.68
N ALA A 81 -0.46 -3.58 -7.72
CA ALA A 81 0.15 -2.59 -6.85
C ALA A 81 0.85 -1.52 -7.69
N TYR A 82 0.43 -0.28 -7.53
CA TYR A 82 1.01 0.89 -8.15
C TYR A 82 1.86 1.62 -7.10
N ILE A 83 3.14 1.76 -7.37
CA ILE A 83 4.11 2.38 -6.47
C ILE A 83 4.67 3.62 -7.15
N VAL A 84 4.47 4.79 -6.58
CA VAL A 84 5.04 6.04 -7.09
C VAL A 84 5.93 6.65 -6.03
N CYS A 85 7.19 6.91 -6.36
CA CYS A 85 8.18 7.42 -5.42
C CYS A 85 8.93 8.62 -5.99
N ASP A 86 9.16 9.60 -5.12
CA ASP A 86 10.11 10.69 -5.32
C ASP A 86 11.20 10.58 -4.24
N ALA A 87 12.39 10.12 -4.65
CA ALA A 87 13.57 9.97 -3.80
C ALA A 87 14.63 11.06 -4.04
N GLY A 88 14.27 12.18 -4.71
CA GLY A 88 15.21 13.20 -5.11
C GLY A 88 15.97 12.78 -6.36
N GLU A 89 17.27 13.09 -6.44
CA GLU A 89 18.13 12.55 -7.47
C GLU A 89 18.32 11.05 -7.27
N ILE A 90 18.15 10.28 -8.32
CA ILE A 90 18.22 8.81 -8.29
C ILE A 90 19.50 8.37 -8.99
N VAL A 91 20.42 7.78 -8.23
CA VAL A 91 21.71 7.27 -8.74
C VAL A 91 21.55 5.87 -9.36
N ASP A 92 20.78 5.02 -8.70
CA ASP A 92 20.50 3.64 -9.12
C ASP A 92 18.97 3.41 -9.16
N PRO A 93 18.34 3.59 -10.33
CA PRO A 93 16.90 3.41 -10.47
C PRO A 93 16.42 1.97 -10.17
N GLU A 94 17.19 0.96 -10.55
CA GLU A 94 16.82 -0.44 -10.32
C GLU A 94 16.95 -0.82 -8.85
N GLY A 95 17.98 -0.33 -8.17
CA GLY A 95 18.10 -0.49 -6.72
C GLY A 95 16.96 0.16 -5.96
N VAL A 96 16.53 1.37 -6.37
CA VAL A 96 15.36 2.04 -5.76
C VAL A 96 14.08 1.26 -6.03
N ARG A 97 13.87 0.73 -7.24
CA ARG A 97 12.71 -0.13 -7.56
C ARG A 97 12.68 -1.36 -6.67
N ALA A 98 13.79 -2.08 -6.59
CA ALA A 98 13.90 -3.28 -5.77
C ALA A 98 13.58 -3.02 -4.29
N GLN A 99 14.04 -1.89 -3.73
CA GLN A 99 13.72 -1.49 -2.36
C GLN A 99 12.22 -1.19 -2.18
N LEU A 100 11.60 -0.49 -3.13
CA LEU A 100 10.19 -0.14 -3.06
C LEU A 100 9.29 -1.38 -3.21
N GLU A 101 9.59 -2.25 -4.15
CA GLU A 101 8.85 -3.48 -4.41
C GLU A 101 9.01 -4.48 -3.25
N GLY A 102 10.23 -4.70 -2.76
CA GLY A 102 10.49 -5.51 -1.59
C GLY A 102 9.81 -4.96 -0.32
N GLY A 103 9.86 -3.64 -0.11
CA GLY A 103 9.16 -2.98 0.98
C GLY A 103 7.64 -3.09 0.90
N PHE A 104 7.07 -3.04 -0.31
CA PHE A 104 5.64 -3.31 -0.53
C PHE A 104 5.29 -4.77 -0.16
N ILE A 105 6.05 -5.75 -0.67
CA ILE A 105 5.81 -7.18 -0.40
C ILE A 105 5.87 -7.46 1.10
N GLN A 106 6.92 -6.98 1.78
CA GLN A 106 7.06 -7.12 3.22
C GLN A 106 5.86 -6.51 3.96
N ALA A 107 5.47 -5.29 3.61
CA ALA A 107 4.36 -4.61 4.26
C ALA A 107 3.00 -5.27 3.95
N ALA A 108 2.80 -5.79 2.75
CA ALA A 108 1.62 -6.58 2.42
C ALA A 108 1.56 -7.88 3.23
N SER A 109 2.72 -8.52 3.46
CA SER A 109 2.83 -9.73 4.24
C SER A 109 2.34 -9.52 5.68
N TRP A 110 2.90 -8.55 6.42
CA TRP A 110 2.43 -8.31 7.79
C TRP A 110 1.03 -7.70 7.87
N THR A 111 0.57 -7.04 6.80
CA THR A 111 -0.78 -6.48 6.77
C THR A 111 -1.85 -7.57 6.66
N LEU A 112 -1.55 -8.66 5.94
CA LEU A 112 -2.54 -9.69 5.59
C LEU A 112 -2.36 -11.00 6.36
N TYR A 113 -1.13 -11.34 6.77
CA TYR A 113 -0.81 -12.69 7.27
C TYR A 113 -0.13 -12.73 8.62
N GLU A 114 0.86 -11.84 8.87
CA GLU A 114 1.82 -12.03 9.95
C GLU A 114 1.27 -11.60 11.31
N GLN A 115 1.32 -12.51 12.26
CA GLN A 115 0.99 -12.23 13.66
C GLN A 115 1.77 -13.17 14.57
N VAL A 116 2.44 -12.61 15.57
CA VAL A 116 2.99 -13.43 16.67
C VAL A 116 1.85 -13.82 17.59
N LEU A 117 1.60 -15.11 17.68
CA LEU A 117 0.63 -15.70 18.62
C LEU A 117 1.35 -16.19 19.86
N TYR A 118 0.76 -15.96 21.02
CA TYR A 118 1.27 -16.41 22.31
C TYR A 118 0.14 -16.86 23.22
N GLU A 119 0.44 -17.85 24.02
CA GLU A 119 -0.39 -18.40 25.06
C GLU A 119 0.28 -18.23 26.42
N ARG A 120 -0.36 -18.73 27.50
CA ARG A 120 0.17 -18.64 28.86
C ARG A 120 1.59 -19.21 29.00
N ASP A 121 1.89 -20.27 28.25
CA ASP A 121 3.15 -21.02 28.34
C ASP A 121 4.20 -20.56 27.31
N GLY A 122 3.93 -19.50 26.53
CA GLY A 122 4.89 -18.89 25.63
C GLY A 122 4.39 -18.64 24.19
N ILE A 123 5.33 -18.42 23.28
CA ILE A 123 5.06 -18.13 21.87
C ILE A 123 4.63 -19.41 21.14
N VAL A 124 3.51 -19.34 20.42
CA VAL A 124 2.95 -20.43 19.61
C VAL A 124 3.45 -20.37 18.17
N SER A 125 3.69 -19.16 17.63
CA SER A 125 4.24 -18.94 16.28
C SER A 125 5.72 -19.35 16.25
N ARG A 126 6.03 -20.59 15.80
CA ARG A 126 7.38 -21.18 15.87
C ARG A 126 7.96 -21.62 14.53
N ASP A 127 7.13 -21.68 13.51
CA ASP A 127 7.47 -22.15 12.16
C ASP A 127 6.59 -21.47 11.11
N TRP A 128 6.80 -21.81 9.83
CA TRP A 128 6.06 -21.19 8.74
C TRP A 128 4.58 -21.56 8.68
N ASP A 129 4.14 -22.63 9.33
CA ASP A 129 2.74 -23.02 9.42
C ASP A 129 1.99 -22.17 10.46
N THR A 130 2.68 -21.80 11.53
CA THR A 130 2.14 -21.00 12.64
C THR A 130 2.46 -19.50 12.54
N TYR A 131 3.36 -19.13 11.64
CA TYR A 131 3.69 -17.73 11.27
C TYR A 131 3.72 -17.59 9.75
N PRO A 132 2.55 -17.57 9.10
CA PRO A 132 2.49 -17.48 7.64
C PRO A 132 2.98 -16.12 7.14
N ILE A 133 3.67 -16.15 6.01
CA ILE A 133 4.09 -14.96 5.25
C ILE A 133 3.48 -14.98 3.86
N ILE A 134 3.54 -13.86 3.15
CA ILE A 134 3.12 -13.79 1.75
C ILE A 134 4.00 -14.71 0.89
N THR A 135 3.39 -15.47 0.00
CA THR A 135 4.07 -16.35 -0.96
C THR A 135 4.02 -15.78 -2.36
N PHE A 136 4.84 -16.29 -3.27
CA PHE A 136 4.92 -15.80 -4.65
C PHE A 136 3.57 -15.82 -5.38
N ASP A 137 2.70 -16.78 -5.08
CA ASP A 137 1.36 -16.89 -5.68
C ASP A 137 0.41 -15.77 -5.26
N ASN A 138 0.74 -15.05 -4.20
CA ASN A 138 -0.09 -13.97 -3.64
C ASN A 138 0.50 -12.57 -3.90
N ILE A 139 1.63 -12.48 -4.62
CA ILE A 139 2.25 -11.21 -4.98
C ILE A 139 1.48 -10.59 -6.15
N PRO A 140 1.03 -9.32 -6.05
CA PRO A 140 0.34 -8.65 -7.14
C PRO A 140 1.28 -8.32 -8.30
N LYS A 141 0.71 -8.02 -9.46
CA LYS A 141 1.46 -7.36 -10.53
C LYS A 141 1.87 -5.96 -10.07
N MET A 142 3.17 -5.72 -9.98
CA MET A 142 3.71 -4.44 -9.51
C MET A 142 4.01 -3.48 -10.66
N HIS A 143 3.67 -2.20 -10.46
CA HIS A 143 3.88 -1.11 -11.40
C HIS A 143 4.60 0.03 -10.67
N THR A 144 5.92 0.10 -10.81
CA THR A 144 6.76 1.06 -10.07
C THR A 144 7.19 2.23 -10.94
N TYR A 145 6.87 3.44 -10.50
CA TYR A 145 7.18 4.70 -11.16
C TYR A 145 8.03 5.59 -10.27
N LEU A 146 9.17 5.98 -10.77
CA LEU A 146 10.08 6.91 -10.12
C LEU A 146 9.90 8.31 -10.71
N ILE A 147 9.78 9.32 -9.84
CA ILE A 147 9.80 10.73 -10.27
C ILE A 147 11.23 11.19 -10.21
N GLU A 148 11.78 11.51 -11.39
CA GLU A 148 13.13 12.03 -11.50
C GLU A 148 13.19 13.49 -11.07
N ASN A 149 14.14 13.80 -10.22
CA ASN A 149 14.42 15.14 -9.73
C ASN A 149 15.95 15.40 -9.76
N PRO A 150 16.56 15.54 -10.94
CA PRO A 150 17.99 15.75 -11.07
C PRO A 150 18.41 17.05 -10.34
N GLY A 151 19.54 16.98 -9.64
CA GLY A 151 20.08 18.08 -8.84
C GLY A 151 19.38 18.33 -7.50
N LYS A 152 18.34 17.56 -7.13
CA LYS A 152 17.74 17.60 -5.81
C LYS A 152 18.47 16.66 -4.84
N PRO A 153 18.55 17.02 -3.55
CA PRO A 153 19.17 16.13 -2.56
C PRO A 153 18.58 14.72 -2.60
N TYR A 154 19.44 13.71 -2.45
CA TYR A 154 19.04 12.31 -2.30
C TYR A 154 18.17 12.14 -1.08
N LEU A 155 17.14 11.32 -1.19
CA LEU A 155 16.27 10.96 -0.08
C LEU A 155 16.28 9.44 0.10
N GLY A 156 16.42 8.99 1.34
CA GLY A 156 16.38 7.55 1.66
C GLY A 156 15.05 6.93 1.26
N ALA A 157 15.09 5.83 0.51
CA ALA A 157 13.92 5.13 -0.03
C ALA A 157 13.79 3.68 0.47
N GLY A 158 14.71 3.18 1.33
CA GLY A 158 14.78 1.78 1.73
C GLY A 158 13.48 1.20 2.30
N GLU A 159 12.71 1.97 3.05
CA GLU A 159 11.41 1.57 3.61
C GLU A 159 10.27 2.50 3.16
N GLY A 160 10.47 3.22 2.05
CA GLY A 160 9.51 4.22 1.58
C GLY A 160 8.12 3.67 1.31
N ALA A 161 8.02 2.44 0.81
CA ALA A 161 6.75 1.78 0.51
C ALA A 161 6.06 1.16 1.73
N ALA A 162 6.77 0.86 2.81
CA ALA A 162 6.23 0.12 3.95
C ALA A 162 5.04 0.83 4.61
N GLY A 163 5.18 2.11 4.93
CA GLY A 163 4.13 2.87 5.62
C GLY A 163 2.83 3.01 4.84
N PRO A 164 2.85 3.44 3.57
CA PRO A 164 1.62 3.64 2.81
C PRO A 164 0.94 2.35 2.33
N THR A 165 1.64 1.20 2.29
CA THR A 165 1.09 -0.08 1.80
C THR A 165 -0.08 -0.58 2.66
N ALA A 166 0.09 -0.66 3.97
CA ALA A 166 -0.97 -1.10 4.88
C ALA A 166 -2.23 -0.21 4.77
N ALA A 167 -2.03 1.11 4.62
CA ALA A 167 -3.12 2.04 4.41
C ALA A 167 -3.83 1.84 3.06
N ALA A 168 -3.08 1.59 1.99
CA ALA A 168 -3.64 1.31 0.67
C ALA A 168 -4.48 0.02 0.68
N ILE A 169 -3.95 -1.07 1.27
CA ILE A 169 -4.66 -2.34 1.41
C ILE A 169 -5.94 -2.18 2.25
N SER A 170 -5.85 -1.51 3.41
CA SER A 170 -7.02 -1.25 4.27
C SER A 170 -8.12 -0.46 3.55
N ASN A 171 -7.73 0.56 2.77
CA ASN A 171 -8.67 1.36 2.00
C ASN A 171 -9.30 0.57 0.85
N ALA A 172 -8.52 -0.29 0.18
CA ALA A 172 -9.02 -1.16 -0.89
C ALA A 172 -9.97 -2.25 -0.34
N LEU A 173 -9.66 -2.82 0.83
CA LEU A 173 -10.56 -3.73 1.53
C LEU A 173 -11.89 -3.08 1.87
N LYS A 174 -11.85 -1.85 2.40
CA LYS A 174 -13.07 -1.11 2.69
C LYS A 174 -13.89 -0.84 1.44
N ASP A 175 -13.25 -0.48 0.33
CA ASP A 175 -13.91 -0.26 -0.95
C ASP A 175 -14.57 -1.53 -1.49
N ALA A 176 -13.89 -2.68 -1.38
CA ALA A 176 -14.40 -3.98 -1.83
C ALA A 176 -15.53 -4.55 -0.96
N THR A 177 -15.51 -4.30 0.37
CA THR A 177 -16.36 -5.01 1.33
C THR A 177 -17.26 -4.12 2.17
N GLY A 178 -17.00 -2.82 2.22
CA GLY A 178 -17.61 -1.88 3.16
C GLY A 178 -17.04 -1.94 4.59
N LEU A 179 -16.18 -2.92 4.91
CA LEU A 179 -15.67 -3.15 6.26
C LEU A 179 -14.49 -2.22 6.59
N SER A 180 -14.54 -1.58 7.74
CA SER A 180 -13.45 -0.75 8.26
C SER A 180 -12.66 -1.52 9.32
N LEU A 181 -11.70 -2.34 8.91
CA LEU A 181 -10.86 -3.11 9.80
C LEU A 181 -9.83 -2.20 10.53
N ARG A 182 -9.59 -2.46 11.83
CA ARG A 182 -8.73 -1.63 12.70
C ARG A 182 -7.57 -2.40 13.32
N LYS A 183 -7.54 -3.71 13.14
CA LYS A 183 -6.52 -4.59 13.70
C LYS A 183 -5.96 -5.47 12.60
N MET A 184 -4.65 -5.45 12.42
CA MET A 184 -3.92 -6.36 11.54
C MET A 184 -3.62 -7.67 12.27
N PRO A 185 -3.41 -8.76 11.54
CA PRO A 185 -3.53 -8.88 10.08
C PRO A 185 -5.00 -8.87 9.61
N PHE A 186 -5.23 -8.40 8.36
CA PHE A 186 -6.54 -8.43 7.71
C PHE A 186 -6.76 -9.79 7.03
N ASN A 187 -6.71 -10.84 7.82
CA ASN A 187 -6.94 -12.22 7.39
C ASN A 187 -8.44 -12.55 7.28
N SER A 188 -8.75 -13.77 6.85
CA SER A 188 -10.14 -14.23 6.69
C SER A 188 -10.94 -14.14 7.99
N ASP A 189 -10.34 -14.47 9.14
CA ASP A 189 -11.00 -14.40 10.43
C ASP A 189 -11.40 -12.97 10.79
N ALA A 190 -10.50 -12.00 10.53
CA ALA A 190 -10.76 -10.58 10.77
C ALA A 190 -11.84 -10.00 9.84
N ILE A 191 -12.01 -10.56 8.64
CA ILE A 191 -13.02 -10.12 7.66
C ILE A 191 -14.39 -10.73 7.97
N MET A 192 -14.42 -11.97 8.51
CA MET A 192 -15.66 -12.67 8.85
C MET A 192 -16.24 -12.33 10.24
N ALA A 193 -15.43 -11.69 11.11
CA ALA A 193 -15.85 -11.33 12.48
C ALA A 193 -16.76 -10.10 12.49
#